data_856cabbb8d7e8d08a04cb23d0967f27d
#
_entry.id   856cabbb8d7e8d08a04cb23d0967f27d
#
_cell.length_a   1.000
_cell.length_b   1.000
_cell.length_c   1.000
_cell.angle_alpha   90.00
_cell.angle_beta   90.00
_cell.angle_gamma   90.00
#
_symmetry.space_group_name_H-M   'P 1'
#
loop_
_entity.id
_entity.type
_entity.pdbx_description
1 polymer ?
#
loop_
_entity_poly.entity_id
_entity_poly.type
_entity_poly.pdbx_seq_one_letter_code
_entity_poly.pdbx_strand_id
1 'polypeptide(L)'
;WKIFLLDTLKQALGQTLIHFINLYLSIFMNSGSSSYGSAGNVKADECTWYFNTFLVDLFPGLVIIMLSSAFVDRLFIKLKIKTMVSGNYAYEENDELMINYTAYGLQLLLWISILLLSKTIVFGLQIFFKSFLARIGTFCLSIFNYSNDFKLFFVMILFPLVANVVFFWISDNLLKKHIWFEEDQSLKRSFYEPENYSSV
;
A
#
# COMPACT_ATOMS: atom_id res chain seq x y z
N TRP A 1 -0.62 17.76 15.08
CA TRP A 1 -0.42 16.45 15.71
C TRP A 1 -1.65 15.53 15.53
N LYS A 2 -2.89 16.01 15.78
CA LYS A 2 -4.10 15.18 15.67
C LYS A 2 -4.27 14.58 14.27
N ILE A 3 -4.10 15.36 13.20
CA ILE A 3 -4.19 14.89 11.81
C ILE A 3 -3.13 13.84 11.51
N PHE A 4 -1.88 14.10 11.87
CA PHE A 4 -0.78 13.16 11.68
C PHE A 4 -1.04 11.81 12.38
N LEU A 5 -1.55 11.87 13.62
CA LEU A 5 -1.89 10.65 14.36
C LEU A 5 -2.99 9.84 13.67
N LEU A 6 -4.03 10.51 13.16
CA LEU A 6 -5.13 9.85 12.45
C LEU A 6 -4.68 9.23 11.12
N ASP A 7 -3.82 9.91 10.36
CA ASP A 7 -3.26 9.36 9.12
C ASP A 7 -2.33 8.18 9.40
N THR A 8 -1.50 8.28 10.43
CA THR A 8 -0.66 7.16 10.87
C THR A 8 -1.50 5.97 11.33
N LEU A 9 -2.58 6.20 12.08
CA LEU A 9 -3.50 5.16 12.53
C LEU A 9 -4.17 4.46 11.33
N LYS A 10 -4.62 5.21 10.33
CA LYS A 10 -5.19 4.66 9.10
C LYS A 10 -4.20 3.74 8.37
N GLN A 11 -2.94 4.17 8.26
CA GLN A 11 -1.90 3.36 7.66
C GLN A 11 -1.59 2.11 8.50
N ALA A 12 -1.47 2.25 9.82
CA ALA A 12 -1.19 1.13 10.72
C ALA A 12 -2.30 0.06 10.68
N LEU A 13 -3.57 0.48 10.68
CA LEU A 13 -4.71 -0.44 10.54
C LEU A 13 -4.69 -1.18 9.19
N GLY A 14 -4.39 -0.45 8.10
CA GLY A 14 -4.26 -1.03 6.77
C GLY A 14 -3.13 -2.07 6.71
N GLN A 15 -1.94 -1.75 7.22
CA GLN A 15 -0.79 -2.66 7.24
C GLN A 15 -1.04 -3.89 8.12
N THR A 16 -1.68 -3.72 9.27
CA THR A 16 -2.08 -4.83 10.14
C THR A 16 -3.00 -5.80 9.41
N LEU A 17 -4.02 -5.28 8.72
CA LEU A 17 -4.94 -6.10 7.93
C LEU A 17 -4.21 -6.87 6.82
N ILE A 18 -3.35 -6.20 6.06
CA ILE A 18 -2.57 -6.83 4.99
C ILE A 18 -1.62 -7.90 5.54
N HIS A 19 -1.03 -7.69 6.71
CA HIS A 19 -0.18 -8.68 7.35
C HIS A 19 -0.94 -10.00 7.63
N PHE A 20 -2.14 -9.92 8.20
CA PHE A 20 -2.98 -11.10 8.43
C PHE A 20 -3.41 -11.78 7.12
N ILE A 21 -3.74 -11.01 6.10
CA ILE A 21 -4.07 -11.56 4.79
C ILE A 21 -2.86 -12.28 4.19
N ASN A 22 -1.65 -11.73 4.29
CA ASN A 22 -0.42 -12.35 3.79
C ASN A 22 -0.14 -13.68 4.48
N LEU A 23 -0.34 -13.72 5.79
CA LEU A 23 -0.20 -14.96 6.55
C LEU A 23 -1.19 -16.04 6.07
N TYR A 24 -2.46 -15.67 5.94
CA TYR A 24 -3.49 -16.57 5.42
C TYR A 24 -3.20 -17.07 4.00
N LEU A 25 -2.81 -16.17 3.10
CA LEU A 25 -2.49 -16.52 1.72
C LEU A 25 -1.26 -17.42 1.60
N SER A 26 -0.25 -17.26 2.47
CA SER A 26 0.93 -18.13 2.47
C SER A 26 0.58 -19.59 2.82
N ILE A 27 -0.29 -19.77 3.80
CA ILE A 27 -0.83 -21.10 4.18
C ILE A 27 -1.66 -21.68 3.03
N PHE A 28 -2.54 -20.88 2.42
CA PHE A 28 -3.37 -21.30 1.31
C PHE A 28 -2.54 -21.74 0.09
N MET A 29 -1.51 -20.96 -0.28
CA MET A 29 -0.62 -21.29 -1.40
C MET A 29 0.19 -22.56 -1.15
N ASN A 30 0.61 -22.81 0.08
CA ASN A 30 1.29 -24.05 0.47
C ASN A 30 0.36 -25.26 0.37
N SER A 31 -0.85 -25.16 0.91
CA SER A 31 -1.86 -26.23 0.86
C SER A 31 -2.24 -26.59 -0.59
N GLY A 32 -2.41 -25.59 -1.46
CA GLY A 32 -2.68 -25.81 -2.87
C GLY A 32 -1.51 -26.41 -3.67
N SER A 33 -0.29 -26.36 -3.14
CA SER A 33 0.88 -27.00 -3.76
C SER A 33 0.91 -28.50 -3.57
N SER A 34 0.25 -29.01 -2.53
CA SER A 34 0.21 -30.42 -2.21
C SER A 34 -0.78 -31.20 -3.09
N SER A 35 -1.79 -30.54 -3.66
CA SER A 35 -2.89 -31.16 -4.42
C SER A 35 -2.65 -31.26 -5.92
N TYR A 36 -1.79 -30.45 -6.50
CA TYR A 36 -1.47 -30.51 -7.92
C TYR A 36 -0.05 -31.08 -8.12
N GLY A 37 0.02 -32.32 -8.56
CA GLY A 37 1.23 -32.99 -8.98
C GLY A 37 2.00 -32.14 -9.98
N SER A 38 3.04 -31.52 -9.50
CA SER A 38 3.75 -30.44 -10.13
C SER A 38 4.75 -30.94 -11.17
N ALA A 39 4.64 -30.51 -12.39
CA ALA A 39 5.75 -30.45 -13.33
C ALA A 39 6.78 -29.40 -12.87
N GLY A 40 7.63 -29.77 -11.92
CA GLY A 40 8.73 -28.92 -11.46
C GLY A 40 8.94 -29.01 -9.93
N ASN A 41 9.87 -29.84 -9.52
CA ASN A 41 10.19 -30.28 -8.15
C ASN A 41 10.67 -29.20 -7.15
N VAL A 42 10.11 -28.01 -7.12
CA VAL A 42 10.46 -27.02 -6.09
C VAL A 42 9.33 -26.97 -5.07
N LYS A 43 9.49 -27.71 -3.97
CA LYS A 43 8.63 -27.58 -2.79
C LYS A 43 9.02 -26.30 -2.04
N ALA A 44 8.24 -25.25 -2.23
CA ALA A 44 8.35 -24.05 -1.42
C ALA A 44 7.54 -24.24 -0.13
N ASP A 45 8.14 -23.99 1.02
CA ASP A 45 7.49 -24.02 2.34
C ASP A 45 6.67 -22.75 2.60
N GLU A 46 5.93 -22.72 3.69
CA GLU A 46 5.06 -21.59 4.08
C GLU A 46 5.85 -20.29 4.24
N CYS A 47 7.06 -20.37 4.81
CA CYS A 47 7.96 -19.21 4.94
C CYS A 47 8.35 -18.65 3.57
N THR A 48 8.61 -19.52 2.59
CA THR A 48 8.94 -19.10 1.23
C THR A 48 7.74 -18.43 0.55
N TRP A 49 6.53 -18.96 0.76
CA TRP A 49 5.32 -18.34 0.23
C TRP A 49 5.03 -16.99 0.88
N TYR A 50 5.20 -16.88 2.21
CA TYR A 50 5.05 -15.62 2.91
C TYR A 50 6.04 -14.57 2.41
N PHE A 51 7.32 -14.93 2.26
CA PHE A 51 8.35 -14.06 1.70
C PHE A 51 7.98 -13.58 0.29
N ASN A 52 7.57 -14.49 -0.59
CA ASN A 52 7.16 -14.15 -1.95
C ASN A 52 5.95 -13.22 -1.98
N THR A 53 4.95 -13.49 -1.14
CA THR A 53 3.75 -12.68 -1.04
C THR A 53 4.11 -11.25 -0.64
N PHE A 54 4.98 -11.11 0.36
CA PHE A 54 5.44 -9.80 0.82
C PHE A 54 6.29 -9.08 -0.24
N LEU A 55 7.15 -9.80 -0.95
CA LEU A 55 7.98 -9.23 -2.02
C LEU A 55 7.13 -8.67 -3.18
N VAL A 56 6.09 -9.41 -3.57
CA VAL A 56 5.17 -8.97 -4.64
C VAL A 56 4.30 -7.81 -4.17
N ASP A 57 3.91 -7.75 -2.89
CA ASP A 57 3.23 -6.59 -2.33
C ASP A 57 4.14 -5.34 -2.35
N LEU A 58 5.43 -5.50 -2.04
CA LEU A 58 6.35 -4.37 -1.96
C LEU A 58 6.59 -3.71 -3.32
N PHE A 59 6.76 -4.46 -4.41
CA PHE A 59 7.07 -3.91 -5.72
C PHE A 59 5.81 -3.63 -6.56
N PRO A 60 5.14 -4.61 -7.18
CA PRO A 60 3.95 -4.33 -7.98
C PRO A 60 2.76 -3.87 -7.14
N GLY A 61 2.62 -4.37 -5.90
CA GLY A 61 1.53 -3.98 -5.00
C GLY A 61 1.57 -2.50 -4.66
N LEU A 62 2.75 -1.95 -4.32
CA LEU A 62 2.92 -0.51 -4.07
C LEU A 62 2.47 0.32 -5.28
N VAL A 63 2.91 -0.03 -6.48
CA VAL A 63 2.53 0.69 -7.71
C VAL A 63 1.01 0.65 -7.91
N ILE A 64 0.38 -0.50 -7.71
CA ILE A 64 -1.07 -0.67 -7.86
C ILE A 64 -1.81 0.19 -6.83
N ILE A 65 -1.38 0.20 -5.56
CA ILE A 65 -1.99 1.03 -4.50
C ILE A 65 -1.89 2.50 -4.85
N MET A 66 -0.72 2.97 -5.29
CA MET A 66 -0.51 4.37 -5.65
C MET A 66 -1.36 4.81 -6.84
N LEU A 67 -1.42 3.98 -7.89
CA LEU A 67 -2.24 4.27 -9.06
C LEU A 67 -3.74 4.27 -8.70
N SER A 68 -4.18 3.31 -7.90
CA SER A 68 -5.57 3.21 -7.44
C SER A 68 -5.97 4.39 -6.57
N SER A 69 -5.11 4.80 -5.63
CA SER A 69 -5.34 5.96 -4.78
C SER A 69 -5.42 7.24 -5.60
N ALA A 70 -4.45 7.49 -6.49
CA ALA A 70 -4.46 8.66 -7.36
C ALA A 70 -5.67 8.70 -8.31
N PHE A 71 -6.11 7.54 -8.80
CA PHE A 71 -7.32 7.44 -9.63
C PHE A 71 -8.58 7.80 -8.83
N VAL A 72 -8.70 7.27 -7.63
CA VAL A 72 -9.84 7.52 -6.74
C VAL A 72 -9.91 8.98 -6.33
N ASP A 73 -8.79 9.60 -5.95
CA ASP A 73 -8.74 11.03 -5.62
C ASP A 73 -9.17 11.91 -6.80
N ARG A 74 -8.65 11.63 -8.02
CA ARG A 74 -9.09 12.34 -9.24
C ARG A 74 -10.58 12.18 -9.53
N LEU A 75 -11.11 10.98 -9.29
CA LEU A 75 -12.53 10.71 -9.46
C LEU A 75 -13.39 11.55 -8.52
N PHE A 76 -13.03 11.61 -7.23
CA PHE A 76 -13.77 12.40 -6.23
C PHE A 76 -13.64 13.91 -6.45
N ILE A 77 -12.47 14.40 -6.88
CA ILE A 77 -12.31 15.80 -7.30
C ILE A 77 -13.25 16.12 -8.46
N LYS A 78 -13.30 15.25 -9.49
CA LYS A 78 -14.20 15.41 -10.64
C LYS A 78 -15.68 15.38 -10.27
N LEU A 79 -16.04 14.53 -9.31
CA LEU A 79 -17.39 14.42 -8.75
C LEU A 79 -17.72 15.54 -7.75
N LYS A 80 -16.77 16.43 -7.43
CA LYS A 80 -16.89 17.52 -6.45
C LYS A 80 -17.22 17.04 -5.02
N ILE A 81 -16.86 15.81 -4.66
CA ILE A 81 -17.08 15.23 -3.33
C ILE A 81 -15.83 15.47 -2.48
N LYS A 82 -15.71 16.70 -1.94
CA LYS A 82 -14.53 17.14 -1.18
C LYS A 82 -14.22 16.29 0.07
N THR A 83 -15.24 15.74 0.73
CA THR A 83 -15.10 14.94 1.95
C THR A 83 -14.45 13.57 1.73
N MET A 84 -14.41 13.08 0.49
CA MET A 84 -13.82 11.78 0.14
C MET A 84 -12.38 11.90 -0.37
N VAL A 85 -11.90 13.12 -0.64
CA VAL A 85 -10.50 13.35 -1.02
C VAL A 85 -9.60 13.10 0.20
N SER A 86 -8.52 12.35 0.00
CA SER A 86 -7.60 11.95 1.06
C SER A 86 -7.07 13.18 1.83
N GLY A 87 -7.14 13.12 3.17
CA GLY A 87 -6.68 14.19 4.06
C GLY A 87 -7.71 15.33 4.32
N ASN A 88 -8.81 15.40 3.58
CA ASN A 88 -9.79 16.48 3.72
C ASN A 88 -10.93 16.14 4.73
N TYR A 89 -10.53 15.84 5.98
CA TYR A 89 -11.45 15.55 7.10
C TYR A 89 -11.30 16.53 8.28
N ALA A 90 -10.36 17.47 8.17
CA ALA A 90 -10.16 18.53 9.15
C ALA A 90 -10.66 19.86 8.59
N TYR A 91 -11.33 20.64 9.41
CA TYR A 91 -11.78 22.00 9.10
C TYR A 91 -11.49 22.92 10.28
N GLU A 92 -11.32 24.18 10.00
CA GLU A 92 -11.04 25.20 10.99
C GLU A 92 -12.34 25.94 11.32
N GLU A 93 -12.70 25.97 12.61
CA GLU A 93 -13.88 26.68 13.13
C GLU A 93 -13.45 27.40 14.40
N ASN A 94 -13.62 28.74 14.42
CA ASN A 94 -13.23 29.62 15.53
C ASN A 94 -11.77 29.48 15.98
N ASP A 95 -10.83 29.46 15.04
CA ASP A 95 -9.38 29.23 15.28
C ASP A 95 -9.05 27.88 15.94
N GLU A 96 -10.02 26.96 16.02
CA GLU A 96 -9.81 25.59 16.49
C GLU A 96 -9.91 24.57 15.36
N LEU A 97 -8.95 23.62 15.33
CA LEU A 97 -8.96 22.53 14.37
C LEU A 97 -9.96 21.46 14.80
N MET A 98 -11.08 21.42 14.09
CA MET A 98 -12.15 20.43 14.27
C MET A 98 -11.99 19.27 13.31
N ILE A 99 -12.29 18.06 13.76
CA ILE A 99 -12.17 16.83 12.97
C ILE A 99 -13.57 16.27 12.70
N ASN A 100 -13.88 16.05 11.43
CA ASN A 100 -15.08 15.34 11.02
C ASN A 100 -14.81 13.82 11.04
N TYR A 101 -15.17 13.17 12.15
CA TYR A 101 -14.96 11.73 12.34
C TYR A 101 -15.74 10.87 11.33
N THR A 102 -16.88 11.35 10.84
CA THR A 102 -17.65 10.64 9.80
C THR A 102 -16.89 10.65 8.47
N ALA A 103 -16.34 11.81 8.07
CA ALA A 103 -15.49 11.90 6.88
C ALA A 103 -14.22 11.03 7.01
N TYR A 104 -13.59 11.04 8.18
CA TYR A 104 -12.45 10.18 8.48
C TYR A 104 -12.80 8.69 8.35
N GLY A 105 -13.92 8.26 8.93
CA GLY A 105 -14.39 6.87 8.85
C GLY A 105 -14.66 6.42 7.40
N LEU A 106 -15.28 7.26 6.60
CA LEU A 106 -15.52 7.00 5.17
C LEU A 106 -14.20 6.91 4.38
N GLN A 107 -13.24 7.80 4.63
CA GLN A 107 -11.91 7.74 4.02
C GLN A 107 -11.12 6.50 4.46
N LEU A 108 -11.26 6.07 5.72
CA LEU A 108 -10.66 4.84 6.22
C LEU A 108 -11.22 3.60 5.49
N LEU A 109 -12.55 3.52 5.35
CA LEU A 109 -13.20 2.43 4.61
C LEU A 109 -12.78 2.42 3.13
N LEU A 110 -12.69 3.58 2.51
CA LEU A 110 -12.21 3.71 1.14
C LEU A 110 -10.75 3.21 1.02
N TRP A 111 -9.89 3.63 1.95
CA TRP A 111 -8.50 3.18 1.99
C TRP A 111 -8.37 1.67 2.12
N ILE A 112 -9.12 1.05 3.04
CA ILE A 112 -9.16 -0.39 3.21
C ILE A 112 -9.67 -1.08 1.93
N SER A 113 -10.67 -0.52 1.27
CA SER A 113 -11.21 -1.06 0.01
C SER A 113 -10.16 -1.03 -1.12
N ILE A 114 -9.38 0.04 -1.23
CA ILE A 114 -8.26 0.15 -2.18
C ILE A 114 -7.20 -0.90 -1.89
N LEU A 115 -6.85 -1.10 -0.61
CA LEU A 115 -5.88 -2.11 -0.19
C LEU A 115 -6.35 -3.53 -0.55
N LEU A 116 -7.60 -3.86 -0.27
CA LEU A 116 -8.19 -5.18 -0.57
C LEU A 116 -8.26 -5.43 -2.08
N LEU A 117 -8.67 -4.43 -2.86
CA LEU A 117 -8.71 -4.53 -4.33
C LEU A 117 -7.30 -4.76 -4.89
N SER A 118 -6.34 -3.95 -4.45
CA SER A 118 -4.94 -4.09 -4.85
C SER A 118 -4.39 -5.46 -4.48
N LYS A 119 -4.71 -5.95 -3.28
CA LYS A 119 -4.31 -7.29 -2.82
C LYS A 119 -4.91 -8.40 -3.67
N THR A 120 -6.15 -8.28 -4.09
CA THR A 120 -6.80 -9.24 -4.98
C THR A 120 -6.08 -9.32 -6.34
N ILE A 121 -5.71 -8.17 -6.91
CA ILE A 121 -4.95 -8.10 -8.17
C ILE A 121 -3.57 -8.74 -8.01
N VAL A 122 -2.85 -8.38 -6.95
CA VAL A 122 -1.52 -8.93 -6.62
C VAL A 122 -1.58 -10.44 -6.41
N PHE A 123 -2.61 -10.93 -5.74
CA PHE A 123 -2.81 -12.37 -5.54
C PHE A 123 -3.06 -13.09 -6.87
N GLY A 124 -3.83 -12.51 -7.79
CA GLY A 124 -3.98 -13.03 -9.15
C GLY A 124 -2.63 -13.15 -9.89
N LEU A 125 -1.77 -12.11 -9.77
CA LEU A 125 -0.41 -12.16 -10.32
C LEU A 125 0.44 -13.26 -9.68
N GLN A 126 0.32 -13.48 -8.37
CA GLN A 126 1.04 -14.55 -7.67
C GLN A 126 0.64 -15.94 -8.17
N ILE A 127 -0.65 -16.18 -8.40
CA ILE A 127 -1.13 -17.45 -8.98
C ILE A 127 -0.55 -17.64 -10.38
N PHE A 128 -0.57 -16.60 -11.20
CA PHE A 128 -0.07 -16.67 -12.57
C PHE A 128 1.45 -16.96 -12.61
N PHE A 129 2.24 -16.30 -11.76
CA PHE A 129 3.68 -16.47 -11.68
C PHE A 129 4.14 -17.49 -10.63
N LYS A 130 3.24 -18.37 -10.14
CA LYS A 130 3.49 -19.29 -9.03
C LYS A 130 4.82 -20.03 -9.13
N SER A 131 5.10 -20.68 -10.26
CA SER A 131 6.34 -21.48 -10.46
C SER A 131 7.60 -20.64 -10.45
N PHE A 132 7.54 -19.43 -11.00
CA PHE A 132 8.66 -18.49 -11.02
C PHE A 132 8.96 -17.94 -9.62
N LEU A 133 7.93 -17.54 -8.89
CA LEU A 133 8.04 -17.03 -7.52
C LEU A 133 8.56 -18.10 -6.55
N ALA A 134 8.09 -19.35 -6.68
CA ALA A 134 8.60 -20.46 -5.87
C ALA A 134 10.13 -20.64 -6.05
N ARG A 135 10.64 -20.56 -7.27
CA ARG A 135 12.08 -20.66 -7.55
C ARG A 135 12.85 -19.50 -6.95
N ILE A 136 12.39 -18.25 -7.14
CA ILE A 136 13.04 -17.06 -6.58
C ILE A 136 13.07 -17.14 -5.07
N GLY A 137 11.93 -17.39 -4.43
CA GLY A 137 11.85 -17.44 -2.97
C GLY A 137 12.73 -18.52 -2.38
N THR A 138 12.72 -19.73 -2.97
CA THR A 138 13.60 -20.82 -2.52
C THR A 138 15.07 -20.46 -2.72
N PHE A 139 15.44 -19.84 -3.83
CA PHE A 139 16.80 -19.37 -4.08
C PHE A 139 17.23 -18.30 -3.06
N CYS A 140 16.44 -17.28 -2.86
CA CYS A 140 16.73 -16.20 -1.91
C CYS A 140 16.85 -16.71 -0.46
N LEU A 141 16.00 -17.66 -0.07
CA LEU A 141 16.00 -18.23 1.29
C LEU A 141 16.94 -19.42 1.46
N SER A 142 17.59 -19.90 0.40
CA SER A 142 18.55 -21.00 0.48
C SER A 142 19.74 -20.69 1.41
N ILE A 143 20.10 -19.43 1.54
CA ILE A 143 21.17 -18.95 2.44
C ILE A 143 20.83 -19.29 3.92
N PHE A 144 19.55 -19.37 4.26
CA PHE A 144 19.08 -19.63 5.62
C PHE A 144 18.74 -21.09 5.91
N ASN A 145 19.05 -22.03 4.99
CA ASN A 145 18.76 -23.45 5.16
C ASN A 145 19.52 -24.11 6.34
N TYR A 146 20.53 -23.41 6.89
CA TYR A 146 21.29 -23.90 8.03
C TYR A 146 20.48 -23.90 9.33
N SER A 147 19.53 -22.96 9.51
CA SER A 147 18.69 -22.87 10.71
C SER A 147 17.28 -22.45 10.35
N ASN A 148 16.31 -23.32 10.58
CA ASN A 148 14.89 -23.03 10.35
C ASN A 148 14.37 -21.89 11.24
N ASP A 149 14.84 -21.81 12.49
CA ASP A 149 14.44 -20.78 13.43
C ASP A 149 14.91 -19.41 12.98
N PHE A 150 16.14 -19.32 12.48
CA PHE A 150 16.68 -18.07 11.95
C PHE A 150 15.98 -17.66 10.65
N LYS A 151 15.66 -18.61 9.77
CA LYS A 151 14.86 -18.38 8.56
C LYS A 151 13.48 -17.81 8.92
N LEU A 152 12.82 -18.40 9.92
CA LEU A 152 11.52 -17.95 10.41
C LEU A 152 11.61 -16.52 10.98
N PHE A 153 12.58 -16.27 11.85
CA PHE A 153 12.82 -14.93 12.41
C PHE A 153 13.08 -13.89 11.32
N PHE A 154 13.93 -14.20 10.36
CA PHE A 154 14.24 -13.30 9.25
C PHE A 154 12.99 -12.98 8.43
N VAL A 155 12.24 -13.99 8.01
CA VAL A 155 11.09 -13.83 7.10
C VAL A 155 9.89 -13.18 7.78
N MET A 156 9.64 -13.50 9.05
CA MET A 156 8.45 -13.01 9.76
C MET A 156 8.65 -11.67 10.47
N ILE A 157 9.86 -11.35 10.86
CA ILE A 157 10.15 -10.15 11.66
C ILE A 157 11.09 -9.20 10.91
N LEU A 158 12.31 -9.62 10.62
CA LEU A 158 13.33 -8.72 10.10
C LEU A 158 13.00 -8.21 8.69
N PHE A 159 12.61 -9.09 7.79
CA PHE A 159 12.28 -8.73 6.43
C PHE A 159 11.07 -7.78 6.32
N PRO A 160 9.91 -8.04 6.96
CA PRO A 160 8.79 -7.09 6.97
C PRO A 160 9.14 -5.73 7.59
N LEU A 161 9.96 -5.72 8.64
CA LEU A 161 10.39 -4.46 9.27
C LEU A 161 11.21 -3.60 8.31
N VAL A 162 12.24 -4.17 7.69
CA VAL A 162 13.08 -3.47 6.71
C VAL A 162 12.25 -3.03 5.49
N ALA A 163 11.42 -3.92 4.98
CA ALA A 163 10.58 -3.65 3.82
C ALA A 163 9.57 -2.54 4.08
N ASN A 164 8.96 -2.49 5.28
CA ASN A 164 8.06 -1.39 5.66
C ASN A 164 8.80 -0.05 5.76
N VAL A 165 10.02 -0.02 6.31
CA VAL A 165 10.84 1.20 6.33
C VAL A 165 11.11 1.71 4.92
N VAL A 166 11.50 0.80 4.00
CA VAL A 166 11.71 1.14 2.59
C VAL A 166 10.42 1.63 1.93
N PHE A 167 9.30 0.96 2.21
CA PHE A 167 7.99 1.34 1.71
C PHE A 167 7.60 2.75 2.14
N PHE A 168 7.73 3.08 3.42
CA PHE A 168 7.44 4.42 3.93
C PHE A 168 8.37 5.47 3.32
N TRP A 169 9.65 5.17 3.19
CA TRP A 169 10.62 6.08 2.58
C TRP A 169 10.28 6.37 1.10
N ILE A 170 9.94 5.34 0.32
CA ILE A 170 9.53 5.50 -1.09
C ILE A 170 8.23 6.30 -1.15
N SER A 171 7.23 5.95 -0.34
CA SER A 171 5.93 6.63 -0.31
C SER A 171 6.07 8.11 0.05
N ASP A 172 6.89 8.45 1.05
CA ASP A 172 7.15 9.83 1.46
C ASP A 172 7.83 10.64 0.33
N ASN A 173 8.84 10.07 -0.31
CA ASN A 173 9.53 10.72 -1.42
C ASN A 173 8.63 10.96 -2.64
N LEU A 174 7.74 10.01 -2.93
CA LEU A 174 6.79 10.14 -4.05
C LEU A 174 5.70 11.18 -3.75
N LEU A 175 5.17 11.19 -2.52
CA LEU A 175 4.19 12.18 -2.08
C LEU A 175 4.78 13.59 -2.08
N LYS A 176 5.99 13.80 -1.59
CA LYS A 176 6.68 15.09 -1.64
C LYS A 176 6.84 15.58 -3.08
N LYS A 177 7.27 14.72 -4.00
CA LYS A 177 7.44 15.08 -5.41
C LYS A 177 6.11 15.51 -6.06
N HIS A 178 5.00 14.88 -5.70
CA HIS A 178 3.67 15.23 -6.20
C HIS A 178 3.21 16.60 -5.68
N ILE A 179 3.41 16.89 -4.39
CA ILE A 179 3.08 18.18 -3.76
C ILE A 179 3.87 19.32 -4.41
N TRP A 180 5.19 19.18 -4.61
CA TRP A 180 6.02 20.18 -5.29
C TRP A 180 5.56 20.45 -6.72
N PHE A 181 5.13 19.42 -7.45
CA PHE A 181 4.64 19.57 -8.81
C PHE A 181 3.29 20.31 -8.88
N GLU A 182 2.38 20.06 -7.95
CA GLU A 182 1.10 20.77 -7.87
C GLU A 182 1.28 22.23 -7.43
N GLU A 183 2.17 22.47 -6.47
CA GLU A 183 2.49 23.84 -6.02
C GLU A 183 3.14 24.68 -7.15
N ASP A 184 4.06 24.11 -7.92
CA ASP A 184 4.66 24.76 -9.09
C ASP A 184 3.61 25.07 -10.18
N GLN A 185 2.66 24.18 -10.40
CA GLN A 185 1.55 24.38 -11.33
C GLN A 185 0.58 25.47 -10.83
N SER A 186 0.28 25.52 -9.55
CA SER A 186 -0.59 26.54 -8.97
C SER A 186 0.04 27.93 -8.98
N LEU A 187 1.34 28.02 -8.68
CA LEU A 187 2.13 29.23 -8.79
C LEU A 187 2.20 29.72 -10.24
N LYS A 188 2.47 28.84 -11.21
CA LYS A 188 2.46 29.20 -12.64
C LYS A 188 1.11 29.72 -13.07
N ARG A 189 0.01 29.08 -12.65
CA ARG A 189 -1.35 29.56 -12.98
C ARG A 189 -1.63 30.94 -12.40
N SER A 190 -1.24 31.23 -11.16
CA SER A 190 -1.41 32.54 -10.54
C SER A 190 -0.57 33.63 -11.20
N PHE A 191 0.58 33.29 -11.79
CA PHE A 191 1.41 34.24 -12.54
C PHE A 191 0.90 34.52 -13.97
N TYR A 192 0.22 33.57 -14.59
CA TYR A 192 -0.23 33.68 -16.00
C TYR A 192 -1.70 34.10 -16.14
N GLU A 193 -2.51 34.00 -15.07
CA GLU A 193 -3.86 34.60 -14.99
C GLU A 193 -3.79 35.84 -14.07
N PRO A 194 -3.46 37.05 -14.59
CA PRO A 194 -3.67 38.27 -13.82
C PRO A 194 -5.16 38.36 -13.53
N GLU A 195 -5.50 38.58 -12.24
CA GLU A 195 -6.86 38.90 -11.81
C GLU A 195 -7.41 39.98 -12.75
N ASN A 196 -8.38 39.63 -13.58
CA ASN A 196 -9.21 40.61 -14.24
C ASN A 196 -10.03 41.34 -13.15
N TYR A 197 -9.43 42.37 -12.61
CA TYR A 197 -10.23 43.41 -11.94
C TYR A 197 -11.15 43.99 -13.02
N SER A 198 -12.35 43.42 -13.13
CA SER A 198 -13.44 44.11 -13.78
C SER A 198 -13.86 45.25 -12.83
N SER A 199 -13.30 46.41 -13.12
CA SER A 199 -13.86 47.70 -12.70
C SER A 199 -15.33 47.79 -13.07
N VAL A 200 -16.18 47.97 -12.10
CA VAL A 200 -17.39 48.79 -12.20
C VAL A 200 -17.49 49.60 -10.92
#